data_2f879477e4e427216bd6552d43c083cb
#
_entry.id   2f879477e4e427216bd6552d43c083cb
#
_cell.length_a   1.000
_cell.length_b   1.000
_cell.length_c   1.000
_cell.angle_alpha   90.00
_cell.angle_beta   90.00
_cell.angle_gamma   90.00
#
_symmetry.space_group_name_H-M   'P 1'
#
loop_
_entity.id
_entity.type
_entity.pdbx_description
1 polymer ?
#
loop_
_entity_poly.entity_id
_entity_poly.type
_entity_poly.pdbx_seq_one_letter_code
_entity_poly.pdbx_strand_id
1 'polypeptide(L)'
;MKIDLEQKSKELKNIVAQFDTSLFLGDLSSMKQFISFDNPIDSLKGLTSPLRQLYYVAGLNATSNPNSGNNLRNKFSEEDWLQIKSLLIEIEEGYVQYFLPEESTEINEDWVKRRRVAMPSFLNFFNQAALNYEEQVIERIKLYFTPLEKEIINHFGLSIEDFISIYNYIDSVPNKYLEEKIHKKDDQPTWEEFAQSMIDQNVMPDKWQEHMPDHFTNFFNFMYDHGSMMRFTFEEVEEKFGTEKAKAFLDTFTISRKENDFLFYTDKNPLLSKPLYKVIENEYQCMEFKQVAHAIYDTLFEFCFINNKLKEKLLAIRGKKFEDKIIEVFQNFFNNKAIVHKGFYTQDGHEQDLLFLVDGAAFIVEAKSSKRKEPKRNPDRAYPFIIANFNETIQKGYDQAYRVKEKFLNKEILKIYKDQKLQNHIIDLKTKNYHSYFSIIVTQEVFGYIQIDLSELLEIWEDDTFPWSVGVDDLEVLFLFLKKSRKST
;
A
#
# COMPACT_ATOMS: atom_id res chain seq x y z
N MET A 1 -16.55 -30.31 -4.81
CA MET A 1 -16.61 -29.85 -6.23
C MET A 1 -15.69 -28.64 -6.32
N LYS A 2 -14.82 -28.58 -7.34
CA LYS A 2 -13.88 -27.44 -7.51
C LYS A 2 -14.67 -26.22 -7.97
N ILE A 3 -14.44 -25.08 -7.32
CA ILE A 3 -15.10 -23.80 -7.67
C ILE A 3 -14.57 -23.34 -9.02
N ASP A 4 -15.47 -23.02 -9.94
CA ASP A 4 -15.13 -22.39 -11.22
C ASP A 4 -14.96 -20.86 -11.00
N LEU A 5 -13.71 -20.44 -10.86
CA LEU A 5 -13.37 -19.02 -10.61
C LEU A 5 -13.81 -18.11 -11.76
N GLU A 6 -13.74 -18.58 -13.01
CA GLU A 6 -14.13 -17.76 -14.15
C GLU A 6 -15.64 -17.54 -14.15
N GLN A 7 -16.42 -18.59 -13.92
CA GLN A 7 -17.86 -18.49 -13.82
C GLN A 7 -18.28 -17.54 -12.68
N LYS A 8 -17.71 -17.73 -11.47
CA LYS A 8 -18.03 -16.91 -10.30
C LYS A 8 -17.63 -15.44 -10.47
N SER A 9 -16.49 -15.19 -11.08
CA SER A 9 -16.04 -13.81 -11.37
C SER A 9 -16.93 -13.13 -12.42
N LYS A 10 -17.38 -13.88 -13.46
CA LYS A 10 -18.37 -13.37 -14.44
C LYS A 10 -19.72 -13.09 -13.81
N GLU A 11 -20.21 -13.98 -12.94
CA GLU A 11 -21.45 -13.78 -12.19
C GLU A 11 -21.38 -12.52 -11.36
N LEU A 12 -20.30 -12.32 -10.59
CA LEU A 12 -20.07 -11.11 -9.81
C LEU A 12 -20.01 -9.86 -10.68
N LYS A 13 -19.26 -9.90 -11.80
CA LYS A 13 -19.17 -8.76 -12.74
C LYS A 13 -20.53 -8.39 -13.31
N ASN A 14 -21.38 -9.37 -13.64
CA ASN A 14 -22.71 -9.12 -14.16
C ASN A 14 -23.65 -8.48 -13.14
N ILE A 15 -23.52 -8.84 -11.85
CA ILE A 15 -24.30 -8.21 -10.79
C ILE A 15 -23.88 -6.75 -10.61
N VAL A 16 -22.60 -6.50 -10.43
CA VAL A 16 -22.11 -5.13 -10.18
C VAL A 16 -22.26 -4.21 -11.38
N ALA A 17 -22.31 -4.76 -12.60
CA ALA A 17 -22.54 -4.01 -13.82
C ALA A 17 -23.91 -3.30 -13.87
N GLN A 18 -24.88 -3.72 -13.06
CA GLN A 18 -26.22 -3.16 -13.01
C GLN A 18 -26.28 -1.81 -12.27
N PHE A 19 -25.25 -1.46 -11.48
CA PHE A 19 -25.24 -0.26 -10.67
C PHE A 19 -24.55 0.92 -11.35
N ASP A 20 -25.05 2.14 -11.07
CA ASP A 20 -24.34 3.37 -11.40
C ASP A 20 -23.00 3.41 -10.69
N THR A 21 -21.92 3.71 -11.44
CA THR A 21 -20.58 3.60 -10.91
C THR A 21 -20.29 4.62 -9.82
N SER A 22 -20.75 5.87 -9.98
CA SER A 22 -20.46 6.91 -9.01
C SER A 22 -21.10 6.63 -7.66
N LEU A 23 -22.39 6.25 -7.67
CA LEU A 23 -23.13 5.91 -6.45
C LEU A 23 -22.60 4.61 -5.83
N PHE A 24 -22.30 3.61 -6.65
CA PHE A 24 -21.72 2.36 -6.18
C PHE A 24 -20.35 2.54 -5.51
N LEU A 25 -19.46 3.33 -6.11
CA LEU A 25 -18.17 3.68 -5.50
C LEU A 25 -18.36 4.49 -4.19
N GLY A 26 -19.38 5.34 -4.12
CA GLY A 26 -19.73 6.09 -2.91
C GLY A 26 -20.12 5.16 -1.77
N ASP A 27 -20.97 4.19 -2.03
CA ASP A 27 -21.41 3.21 -1.04
C ASP A 27 -20.25 2.32 -0.58
N LEU A 28 -19.39 1.86 -1.51
CA LEU A 28 -18.18 1.10 -1.16
C LEU A 28 -17.17 1.94 -0.34
N SER A 29 -17.03 3.23 -0.65
CA SER A 29 -16.20 4.16 0.13
C SER A 29 -16.75 4.32 1.56
N SER A 30 -18.06 4.42 1.73
CA SER A 30 -18.70 4.45 3.04
C SER A 30 -18.41 3.16 3.83
N MET A 31 -18.60 1.99 3.21
CA MET A 31 -18.28 0.70 3.84
C MET A 31 -16.81 0.61 4.28
N LYS A 32 -15.89 1.13 3.48
CA LYS A 32 -14.46 1.15 3.81
C LYS A 32 -14.17 1.88 5.11
N GLN A 33 -14.87 2.97 5.41
CA GLN A 33 -14.65 3.75 6.64
C GLN A 33 -14.95 2.95 7.92
N PHE A 34 -15.73 1.89 7.81
CA PHE A 34 -16.07 0.99 8.92
C PHE A 34 -15.21 -0.28 8.97
N ILE A 35 -14.12 -0.36 8.19
CA ILE A 35 -13.17 -1.46 8.30
C ILE A 35 -12.41 -1.30 9.61
N SER A 36 -12.68 -2.21 10.55
CA SER A 36 -11.99 -2.32 11.84
C SER A 36 -11.58 -3.77 12.05
N PHE A 37 -10.35 -3.99 12.51
CA PHE A 37 -9.87 -5.34 12.85
C PHE A 37 -10.53 -5.88 14.11
N ASP A 38 -10.84 -5.00 15.06
CA ASP A 38 -11.40 -5.41 16.37
C ASP A 38 -12.92 -5.60 16.33
N ASN A 39 -13.61 -4.84 15.47
CA ASN A 39 -15.08 -4.87 15.37
C ASN A 39 -15.53 -4.51 13.93
N PRO A 40 -15.40 -5.42 12.97
CA PRO A 40 -15.92 -5.17 11.63
C PRO A 40 -17.45 -5.07 11.69
N ILE A 41 -18.02 -4.11 10.94
CA ILE A 41 -19.48 -4.04 10.79
C ILE A 41 -20.00 -5.35 10.19
N ASP A 42 -21.25 -5.71 10.49
CA ASP A 42 -21.83 -7.00 10.06
C ASP A 42 -21.80 -7.21 8.55
N SER A 43 -21.90 -6.12 7.78
CA SER A 43 -21.79 -6.18 6.32
C SER A 43 -20.44 -6.69 5.81
N LEU A 44 -19.35 -6.48 6.56
CA LEU A 44 -18.00 -6.89 6.17
C LEU A 44 -17.52 -8.19 6.84
N LYS A 45 -18.27 -8.73 7.80
CA LYS A 45 -17.95 -10.00 8.46
C LYS A 45 -17.85 -11.14 7.44
N GLY A 46 -16.80 -11.94 7.56
CA GLY A 46 -16.51 -13.07 6.66
C GLY A 46 -15.66 -12.73 5.45
N LEU A 47 -15.40 -11.44 5.18
CA LEU A 47 -14.39 -11.03 4.21
C LEU A 47 -13.01 -11.06 4.86
N THR A 48 -12.05 -11.73 4.24
CA THR A 48 -10.68 -11.87 4.79
C THR A 48 -9.81 -10.67 4.48
N SER A 49 -10.11 -9.96 3.39
CA SER A 49 -9.43 -8.75 2.95
C SER A 49 -10.43 -7.69 2.48
N PRO A 50 -11.21 -7.10 3.40
CA PRO A 50 -12.33 -6.23 3.02
C PRO A 50 -11.93 -5.13 2.04
N LEU A 51 -10.84 -4.40 2.31
CA LEU A 51 -10.39 -3.30 1.44
C LEU A 51 -10.07 -3.79 0.01
N ARG A 52 -9.32 -4.88 -0.13
CA ARG A 52 -8.97 -5.43 -1.45
C ARG A 52 -10.19 -5.97 -2.18
N GLN A 53 -11.11 -6.60 -1.45
CA GLN A 53 -12.34 -7.14 -2.01
C GLN A 53 -13.30 -6.03 -2.44
N LEU A 54 -13.40 -4.93 -1.68
CA LEU A 54 -14.14 -3.73 -2.11
C LEU A 54 -13.52 -3.10 -3.37
N TYR A 55 -12.19 -2.99 -3.45
CA TYR A 55 -11.51 -2.53 -4.67
C TYR A 55 -11.77 -3.46 -5.87
N TYR A 56 -11.81 -4.77 -5.65
CA TYR A 56 -12.11 -5.72 -6.71
C TYR A 56 -13.51 -5.50 -7.29
N VAL A 57 -14.51 -5.39 -6.43
CA VAL A 57 -15.91 -5.12 -6.86
C VAL A 57 -16.01 -3.77 -7.57
N ALA A 58 -15.36 -2.73 -7.04
CA ALA A 58 -15.29 -1.42 -7.65
C ALA A 58 -14.66 -1.46 -9.06
N GLY A 59 -13.56 -2.19 -9.19
CA GLY A 59 -12.87 -2.40 -10.47
C GLY A 59 -13.75 -3.15 -11.48
N LEU A 60 -14.46 -4.20 -11.05
CA LEU A 60 -15.39 -4.93 -11.90
C LEU A 60 -16.52 -4.04 -12.42
N ASN A 61 -17.10 -3.19 -11.55
CA ASN A 61 -18.13 -2.22 -11.96
C ASN A 61 -17.58 -1.20 -12.95
N ALA A 62 -16.46 -0.53 -12.64
CA ALA A 62 -15.84 0.49 -13.50
C ALA A 62 -15.38 -0.07 -14.86
N THR A 63 -15.14 -1.38 -14.96
CA THR A 63 -14.74 -2.07 -16.19
C THR A 63 -15.84 -2.89 -16.85
N SER A 64 -17.07 -2.71 -16.44
CA SER A 64 -18.24 -3.33 -17.06
C SER A 64 -18.82 -2.44 -18.16
N ASN A 65 -19.58 -3.06 -19.06
CA ASN A 65 -20.25 -2.34 -20.15
C ASN A 65 -21.31 -1.36 -19.58
N PRO A 66 -21.21 -0.06 -19.86
CA PRO A 66 -22.18 0.93 -19.39
C PRO A 66 -23.58 0.75 -20.03
N ASN A 67 -23.67 0.06 -21.18
CA ASN A 67 -24.89 -0.14 -21.94
C ASN A 67 -25.53 -1.52 -21.73
N SER A 68 -25.07 -2.31 -20.76
CA SER A 68 -25.50 -3.69 -20.55
C SER A 68 -26.91 -3.86 -19.97
N GLY A 69 -27.70 -2.80 -19.88
CA GLY A 69 -29.09 -2.87 -19.42
C GLY A 69 -29.82 -1.55 -19.43
N ASN A 70 -31.14 -1.62 -19.37
CA ASN A 70 -32.04 -0.48 -19.16
C ASN A 70 -31.73 0.18 -17.82
N ASN A 71 -31.60 1.47 -17.79
CA ASN A 71 -31.39 2.34 -16.61
C ASN A 71 -30.60 1.71 -15.47
N LEU A 72 -29.35 2.13 -15.32
CA LEU A 72 -28.49 1.72 -14.19
C LEU A 72 -29.20 1.97 -12.86
N ARG A 73 -29.05 1.04 -11.93
CA ARG A 73 -29.64 1.15 -10.58
C ARG A 73 -28.81 2.15 -9.76
N ASN A 74 -29.51 3.10 -9.17
CA ASN A 74 -28.90 4.16 -8.35
C ASN A 74 -28.59 3.72 -6.90
N LYS A 75 -29.09 2.56 -6.48
CA LYS A 75 -28.89 2.05 -5.12
C LYS A 75 -28.84 0.54 -5.15
N PHE A 76 -27.94 -0.06 -4.38
CA PHE A 76 -28.00 -1.48 -4.09
C PHE A 76 -28.59 -1.73 -2.70
N SER A 77 -29.36 -2.81 -2.59
CA SER A 77 -30.02 -3.22 -1.35
C SER A 77 -29.07 -4.07 -0.49
N GLU A 78 -29.48 -4.32 0.75
CA GLU A 78 -28.79 -5.28 1.61
C GLU A 78 -28.75 -6.69 0.97
N GLU A 79 -29.80 -7.10 0.27
CA GLU A 79 -29.86 -8.38 -0.44
C GLU A 79 -28.82 -8.44 -1.58
N ASP A 80 -28.69 -7.38 -2.38
CA ASP A 80 -27.64 -7.27 -3.42
C ASP A 80 -26.25 -7.39 -2.79
N TRP A 81 -26.03 -6.73 -1.65
CA TRP A 81 -24.75 -6.81 -0.95
C TRP A 81 -24.45 -8.21 -0.42
N LEU A 82 -25.44 -8.88 0.17
CA LEU A 82 -25.27 -10.26 0.63
C LEU A 82 -24.92 -11.21 -0.53
N GLN A 83 -25.50 -11.02 -1.71
CA GLN A 83 -25.15 -11.79 -2.90
C GLN A 83 -23.73 -11.51 -3.38
N ILE A 84 -23.33 -10.23 -3.47
CA ILE A 84 -21.96 -9.81 -3.81
C ILE A 84 -20.95 -10.43 -2.82
N LYS A 85 -21.24 -10.33 -1.53
CA LYS A 85 -20.39 -10.86 -0.46
C LYS A 85 -20.24 -12.38 -0.52
N SER A 86 -21.33 -13.10 -0.78
CA SER A 86 -21.29 -14.56 -0.96
C SER A 86 -20.36 -14.95 -2.10
N LEU A 87 -20.45 -14.26 -3.24
CA LEU A 87 -19.58 -14.52 -4.39
C LEU A 87 -18.11 -14.18 -4.10
N LEU A 88 -17.85 -13.11 -3.35
CA LEU A 88 -16.47 -12.77 -2.93
C LEU A 88 -15.86 -13.88 -2.06
N ILE A 89 -16.63 -14.44 -1.12
CA ILE A 89 -16.20 -15.57 -0.29
C ILE A 89 -15.95 -16.80 -1.15
N GLU A 90 -16.87 -17.16 -2.05
CA GLU A 90 -16.71 -18.31 -2.95
C GLU A 90 -15.49 -18.15 -3.87
N ILE A 91 -15.23 -16.94 -4.39
CA ILE A 91 -14.05 -16.67 -5.23
C ILE A 91 -12.77 -16.87 -4.42
N GLU A 92 -12.72 -16.39 -3.18
CA GLU A 92 -11.57 -16.58 -2.31
C GLU A 92 -11.34 -18.06 -1.98
N GLU A 93 -12.39 -18.78 -1.60
CA GLU A 93 -12.34 -20.23 -1.37
C GLU A 93 -11.82 -20.96 -2.63
N GLY A 94 -12.23 -20.51 -3.81
CA GLY A 94 -11.74 -21.05 -5.08
C GLY A 94 -10.23 -20.89 -5.26
N TYR A 95 -9.65 -19.74 -4.83
CA TYR A 95 -8.19 -19.54 -4.82
C TYR A 95 -7.51 -20.43 -3.79
N VAL A 96 -8.07 -20.58 -2.60
CA VAL A 96 -7.53 -21.47 -1.56
C VAL A 96 -7.50 -22.91 -2.03
N GLN A 97 -8.52 -23.36 -2.78
CA GLN A 97 -8.59 -24.73 -3.31
C GLN A 97 -7.41 -25.11 -4.21
N TYR A 98 -6.73 -24.17 -4.87
CA TYR A 98 -5.51 -24.46 -5.62
C TYR A 98 -4.35 -24.99 -4.76
N PHE A 99 -4.38 -24.74 -3.46
CA PHE A 99 -3.36 -25.17 -2.52
C PHE A 99 -3.74 -26.44 -1.76
N LEU A 100 -4.97 -26.95 -1.93
CA LEU A 100 -5.42 -28.19 -1.32
C LEU A 100 -5.04 -29.41 -2.19
N PRO A 101 -4.85 -30.60 -1.60
CA PRO A 101 -4.55 -31.80 -2.35
C PRO A 101 -5.76 -32.27 -3.17
N GLU A 102 -5.51 -32.76 -4.36
CA GLU A 102 -6.48 -33.54 -5.13
C GLU A 102 -6.46 -35.01 -4.68
N GLU A 103 -7.49 -35.78 -4.99
CA GLU A 103 -7.61 -37.20 -4.56
C GLU A 103 -6.40 -38.07 -4.99
N SER A 104 -5.77 -37.74 -6.11
CA SER A 104 -4.58 -38.43 -6.63
C SER A 104 -3.25 -37.89 -6.11
N THR A 105 -3.28 -36.84 -5.24
CA THR A 105 -2.06 -36.19 -4.79
C THR A 105 -1.37 -37.00 -3.70
N GLU A 106 -0.11 -37.36 -3.90
CA GLU A 106 0.74 -37.92 -2.85
C GLU A 106 1.18 -36.80 -1.92
N ILE A 107 0.71 -36.86 -0.66
CA ILE A 107 1.05 -35.89 0.38
C ILE A 107 2.32 -36.37 1.08
N ASN A 108 3.47 -35.88 0.61
CA ASN A 108 4.78 -36.07 1.23
C ASN A 108 5.30 -34.76 1.85
N GLU A 109 6.44 -34.82 2.54
CA GLU A 109 7.04 -33.65 3.22
C GLU A 109 7.34 -32.50 2.25
N ASP A 110 7.82 -32.80 1.02
CA ASP A 110 8.10 -31.79 0.00
C ASP A 110 6.82 -31.09 -0.45
N TRP A 111 5.73 -31.86 -0.66
CA TRP A 111 4.43 -31.27 -0.99
C TRP A 111 3.94 -30.34 0.11
N VAL A 112 4.04 -30.73 1.38
CA VAL A 112 3.65 -29.93 2.53
C VAL A 112 4.48 -28.65 2.62
N LYS A 113 5.82 -28.76 2.52
CA LYS A 113 6.74 -27.62 2.55
C LYS A 113 6.40 -26.60 1.45
N ARG A 114 6.19 -27.06 0.21
CA ARG A 114 5.83 -26.18 -0.90
C ARG A 114 4.54 -25.40 -0.62
N ARG A 115 3.53 -26.02 -0.05
CA ARG A 115 2.24 -25.38 0.26
C ARG A 115 2.34 -24.40 1.43
N ARG A 116 3.10 -24.72 2.46
CA ARG A 116 3.35 -23.82 3.58
C ARG A 116 4.00 -22.51 3.16
N VAL A 117 4.82 -22.52 2.13
CA VAL A 117 5.47 -21.33 1.59
C VAL A 117 4.62 -20.64 0.54
N ALA A 118 4.08 -21.36 -0.42
CA ALA A 118 3.39 -20.79 -1.59
C ALA A 118 2.04 -20.19 -1.22
N MET A 119 1.24 -20.85 -0.39
CA MET A 119 -0.09 -20.37 -0.03
C MET A 119 -0.08 -19.05 0.75
N PRO A 120 0.65 -18.89 1.88
CA PRO A 120 0.71 -17.63 2.56
C PRO A 120 1.30 -16.51 1.69
N SER A 121 2.32 -16.80 0.88
CA SER A 121 2.93 -15.81 0.00
C SER A 121 1.95 -15.31 -1.07
N PHE A 122 1.15 -16.21 -1.64
CA PHE A 122 0.10 -15.89 -2.60
C PHE A 122 -0.99 -15.04 -1.96
N LEU A 123 -1.57 -15.51 -0.85
CA LEU A 123 -2.64 -14.81 -0.14
C LEU A 123 -2.17 -13.43 0.34
N ASN A 124 -0.99 -13.33 0.93
CA ASN A 124 -0.45 -12.03 1.35
C ASN A 124 -0.24 -11.06 0.18
N PHE A 125 0.19 -11.54 -0.99
CA PHE A 125 0.40 -10.67 -2.14
C PHE A 125 -0.92 -10.08 -2.66
N PHE A 126 -1.96 -10.91 -2.80
CA PHE A 126 -3.23 -10.48 -3.39
C PHE A 126 -4.20 -9.87 -2.38
N ASN A 127 -4.16 -10.28 -1.12
CA ASN A 127 -5.08 -9.79 -0.09
C ASN A 127 -4.52 -8.60 0.71
N GLN A 128 -3.20 -8.45 0.78
CA GLN A 128 -2.61 -7.39 1.59
C GLN A 128 -2.73 -6.03 0.87
N ALA A 129 -3.39 -5.07 1.51
CA ALA A 129 -3.30 -3.67 1.14
C ALA A 129 -1.94 -3.10 1.58
N ALA A 130 -1.56 -1.94 1.04
CA ALA A 130 -0.38 -1.24 1.52
C ALA A 130 -0.55 -0.82 2.99
N LEU A 131 0.33 -1.33 3.86
CA LEU A 131 0.27 -1.13 5.32
C LEU A 131 1.17 0.02 5.81
N ASN A 132 1.60 0.92 4.92
CA ASN A 132 2.40 2.09 5.26
C ASN A 132 1.54 3.34 5.46
N TYR A 133 2.11 4.36 6.07
CA TYR A 133 1.49 5.68 6.19
C TYR A 133 1.68 6.49 4.89
N GLU A 134 0.79 7.42 4.64
CA GLU A 134 0.86 8.28 3.45
C GLU A 134 2.13 9.12 3.41
N GLU A 135 2.55 9.62 4.56
CA GLU A 135 3.78 10.38 4.72
C GLU A 135 5.00 9.58 4.26
N GLN A 136 5.02 8.27 4.53
CA GLN A 136 6.11 7.37 4.09
C GLN A 136 6.10 7.21 2.56
N VAL A 137 4.92 7.17 1.94
CA VAL A 137 4.79 7.11 0.48
C VAL A 137 5.25 8.41 -0.17
N ILE A 138 4.79 9.56 0.36
CA ILE A 138 5.16 10.90 -0.13
C ILE A 138 6.67 11.13 0.03
N GLU A 139 7.23 10.80 1.17
CA GLU A 139 8.68 10.89 1.40
C GLU A 139 9.45 10.04 0.38
N ARG A 140 9.00 8.82 0.11
CA ARG A 140 9.60 7.93 -0.87
C ARG A 140 9.51 8.47 -2.30
N ILE A 141 8.39 9.09 -2.67
CA ILE A 141 8.23 9.79 -3.96
C ILE A 141 9.29 10.89 -4.08
N LYS A 142 9.41 11.77 -3.09
CA LYS A 142 10.43 12.85 -3.06
C LYS A 142 11.84 12.28 -3.14
N LEU A 143 12.13 11.28 -2.33
CA LEU A 143 13.46 10.71 -2.18
C LEU A 143 14.02 10.11 -3.47
N TYR A 144 13.18 9.40 -4.22
CA TYR A 144 13.62 8.66 -5.40
C TYR A 144 13.44 9.42 -6.71
N PHE A 145 12.42 10.25 -6.83
CA PHE A 145 12.07 10.84 -8.11
C PHE A 145 12.48 12.31 -8.27
N THR A 146 12.73 13.07 -7.19
CA THR A 146 13.28 14.43 -7.31
C THR A 146 14.61 14.47 -8.11
N PRO A 147 15.54 13.52 -7.96
CA PRO A 147 16.75 13.50 -8.81
C PRO A 147 16.48 13.24 -10.30
N LEU A 148 15.27 12.84 -10.66
CA LEU A 148 14.82 12.55 -12.04
C LEU A 148 13.78 13.56 -12.54
N GLU A 149 13.60 14.66 -11.81
CA GLU A 149 12.51 15.62 -12.02
C GLU A 149 12.48 16.18 -13.43
N LYS A 150 13.64 16.43 -14.05
CA LYS A 150 13.70 16.95 -15.42
C LYS A 150 13.05 16.01 -16.42
N GLU A 151 13.33 14.72 -16.33
CA GLU A 151 12.77 13.68 -17.18
C GLU A 151 11.26 13.52 -16.93
N ILE A 152 10.84 13.65 -15.68
CA ILE A 152 9.43 13.56 -15.25
C ILE A 152 8.63 14.76 -15.78
N ILE A 153 9.11 15.99 -15.59
CA ILE A 153 8.46 17.20 -16.13
C ILE A 153 8.31 17.12 -17.65
N ASN A 154 9.36 16.67 -18.36
CA ASN A 154 9.32 16.54 -19.81
C ASN A 154 8.27 15.54 -20.30
N HIS A 155 7.92 14.53 -19.49
CA HIS A 155 6.96 13.50 -19.87
C HIS A 155 5.53 13.83 -19.41
N PHE A 156 5.36 14.26 -18.17
CA PHE A 156 4.06 14.46 -17.54
C PHE A 156 3.60 15.93 -17.54
N GLY A 157 4.50 16.89 -17.75
CA GLY A 157 4.20 18.32 -17.55
C GLY A 157 4.08 18.73 -16.09
N LEU A 158 4.45 17.85 -15.15
CA LEU A 158 4.31 18.02 -13.71
C LEU A 158 5.65 17.80 -13.01
N SER A 159 6.00 18.66 -12.06
CA SER A 159 7.09 18.44 -11.11
C SER A 159 6.67 17.45 -10.01
N ILE A 160 7.63 16.93 -9.26
CA ILE A 160 7.33 16.08 -8.09
C ILE A 160 6.46 16.82 -7.07
N GLU A 161 6.75 18.09 -6.86
CA GLU A 161 5.95 18.93 -5.95
C GLU A 161 4.54 19.19 -6.49
N ASP A 162 4.33 19.30 -7.81
CA ASP A 162 3.00 19.41 -8.41
C ASP A 162 2.17 18.15 -8.14
N PHE A 163 2.72 16.94 -8.35
CA PHE A 163 2.04 15.69 -8.02
C PHE A 163 1.59 15.65 -6.56
N ILE A 164 2.48 16.00 -5.64
CA ILE A 164 2.21 15.94 -4.20
C ILE A 164 1.22 17.03 -3.78
N SER A 165 1.35 18.25 -4.29
CA SER A 165 0.48 19.36 -3.93
C SER A 165 -0.95 19.15 -4.43
N ILE A 166 -1.13 18.63 -5.65
CA ILE A 166 -2.44 18.28 -6.18
C ILE A 166 -3.03 17.12 -5.35
N TYR A 167 -2.24 16.09 -5.05
CA TYR A 167 -2.67 15.00 -4.18
C TYR A 167 -3.16 15.51 -2.81
N ASN A 168 -2.35 16.32 -2.11
CA ASN A 168 -2.72 16.88 -0.81
C ASN A 168 -4.00 17.71 -0.87
N TYR A 169 -4.22 18.41 -1.98
CA TYR A 169 -5.45 19.16 -2.17
C TYR A 169 -6.66 18.25 -2.26
N ILE A 170 -6.62 17.25 -3.15
CA ILE A 170 -7.76 16.33 -3.34
C ILE A 170 -8.00 15.46 -2.11
N ASP A 171 -6.96 15.08 -1.37
CA ASP A 171 -7.08 14.36 -0.09
C ASP A 171 -7.78 15.20 0.99
N SER A 172 -7.67 16.53 0.93
CA SER A 172 -8.36 17.44 1.83
C SER A 172 -9.86 17.61 1.53
N VAL A 173 -10.36 17.14 0.38
CA VAL A 173 -11.74 17.36 -0.07
C VAL A 173 -12.80 16.83 0.90
N PRO A 174 -12.71 15.61 1.46
CA PRO A 174 -13.69 15.13 2.40
C PRO A 174 -13.81 15.99 3.66
N ASN A 175 -12.67 16.41 4.21
CA ASN A 175 -12.65 17.26 5.41
C ASN A 175 -13.29 18.62 5.14
N LYS A 176 -12.99 19.23 4.00
CA LYS A 176 -13.62 20.47 3.58
C LYS A 176 -15.12 20.31 3.37
N TYR A 177 -15.54 19.21 2.76
CA TYR A 177 -16.97 18.94 2.56
C TYR A 177 -17.70 18.86 3.91
N LEU A 178 -17.12 18.16 4.89
CA LEU A 178 -17.69 18.08 6.23
C LEU A 178 -17.72 19.43 6.93
N GLU A 179 -16.61 20.18 6.91
CA GLU A 179 -16.49 21.47 7.60
C GLU A 179 -17.36 22.56 6.96
N GLU A 180 -17.38 22.65 5.63
CA GLU A 180 -18.03 23.76 4.92
C GLU A 180 -19.51 23.50 4.64
N LYS A 181 -19.89 22.23 4.38
CA LYS A 181 -21.24 21.88 3.91
C LYS A 181 -22.11 21.18 4.95
N ILE A 182 -21.52 20.40 5.86
CA ILE A 182 -22.30 19.58 6.81
C ILE A 182 -22.27 20.16 8.23
N HIS A 183 -21.10 20.60 8.71
CA HIS A 183 -21.02 21.11 10.06
C HIS A 183 -21.80 22.41 10.20
N LYS A 184 -22.65 22.44 11.24
CA LYS A 184 -23.40 23.63 11.62
C LYS A 184 -22.45 24.76 12.01
N LYS A 185 -22.63 25.96 11.43
CA LYS A 185 -21.98 27.19 11.87
C LYS A 185 -22.73 27.79 13.06
N ASP A 186 -22.06 28.63 13.84
CA ASP A 186 -22.65 29.20 15.07
C ASP A 186 -23.93 30.02 14.83
N ASP A 187 -24.06 30.63 13.65
CA ASP A 187 -25.21 31.41 13.21
C ASP A 187 -26.36 30.59 12.57
N GLN A 188 -26.19 29.29 12.44
CA GLN A 188 -27.17 28.39 11.81
C GLN A 188 -28.06 27.73 12.86
N PRO A 189 -29.37 27.47 12.57
CA PRO A 189 -30.26 26.81 13.50
C PRO A 189 -29.90 25.35 13.73
N THR A 190 -30.23 24.81 14.90
CA THR A 190 -30.31 23.37 15.13
C THR A 190 -31.55 22.80 14.44
N TRP A 191 -31.65 21.45 14.34
CA TRP A 191 -32.83 20.82 13.78
C TRP A 191 -34.10 21.17 14.58
N GLU A 192 -34.00 21.20 15.91
CA GLU A 192 -35.11 21.55 16.79
C GLU A 192 -35.58 23.00 16.57
N GLU A 193 -34.62 23.95 16.47
CA GLU A 193 -34.91 25.36 16.20
C GLU A 193 -35.55 25.56 14.83
N PHE A 194 -35.05 24.86 13.80
CA PHE A 194 -35.66 24.87 12.47
C PHE A 194 -37.08 24.29 12.49
N ALA A 195 -37.27 23.09 13.08
CA ALA A 195 -38.58 22.46 13.15
C ALA A 195 -39.58 23.33 13.91
N GLN A 196 -39.17 23.93 15.04
CA GLN A 196 -40.04 24.84 15.78
C GLN A 196 -40.41 26.08 14.96
N SER A 197 -39.45 26.66 14.24
CA SER A 197 -39.73 27.79 13.35
C SER A 197 -40.74 27.46 12.25
N MET A 198 -40.69 26.25 11.67
CA MET A 198 -41.66 25.81 10.67
C MET A 198 -43.04 25.63 11.26
N ILE A 199 -43.14 25.09 12.47
CA ILE A 199 -44.41 24.94 13.19
C ILE A 199 -45.00 26.32 13.50
N ASP A 200 -44.20 27.25 14.03
CA ASP A 200 -44.67 28.62 14.38
C ASP A 200 -45.15 29.40 13.14
N GLN A 201 -44.59 29.10 11.96
CA GLN A 201 -44.98 29.68 10.68
C GLN A 201 -46.18 28.93 10.03
N ASN A 202 -46.72 27.87 10.67
CA ASN A 202 -47.74 27.00 10.14
C ASN A 202 -47.39 26.35 8.78
N VAL A 203 -46.09 26.09 8.56
CA VAL A 203 -45.62 25.36 7.37
C VAL A 203 -45.81 23.87 7.58
N MET A 204 -46.55 23.23 6.66
CA MET A 204 -46.78 21.78 6.73
C MET A 204 -45.49 21.00 6.51
N PRO A 205 -45.27 19.83 7.18
CA PRO A 205 -44.01 19.06 7.11
C PRO A 205 -43.60 18.64 5.70
N ASP A 206 -44.52 18.43 4.78
CA ASP A 206 -44.30 18.11 3.37
C ASP A 206 -43.64 19.25 2.60
N LYS A 207 -43.68 20.49 3.13
CA LYS A 207 -43.06 21.68 2.55
C LYS A 207 -41.80 22.11 3.25
N TRP A 208 -41.37 21.46 4.32
CA TRP A 208 -40.18 21.83 5.07
C TRP A 208 -38.92 21.81 4.23
N GLN A 209 -38.83 20.92 3.26
CA GLN A 209 -37.70 20.82 2.35
C GLN A 209 -37.46 22.12 1.55
N GLU A 210 -38.52 22.89 1.25
CA GLU A 210 -38.42 24.16 0.52
C GLU A 210 -37.77 25.30 1.36
N HIS A 211 -37.77 25.13 2.68
CA HIS A 211 -37.26 26.13 3.65
C HIS A 211 -36.02 25.62 4.41
N MET A 212 -35.54 24.45 4.05
CA MET A 212 -34.46 23.79 4.79
C MET A 212 -33.11 24.53 4.60
N PRO A 213 -32.40 24.88 5.68
CA PRO A 213 -31.04 25.40 5.60
C PRO A 213 -30.10 24.48 4.85
N ASP A 214 -29.12 25.06 4.14
CA ASP A 214 -28.20 24.32 3.27
C ASP A 214 -27.44 23.21 4.00
N HIS A 215 -27.05 23.40 5.25
CA HIS A 215 -26.31 22.36 5.99
C HIS A 215 -27.16 21.12 6.27
N PHE A 216 -28.48 21.24 6.47
CA PHE A 216 -29.36 20.06 6.56
C PHE A 216 -29.60 19.44 5.20
N THR A 217 -29.80 20.25 4.17
CA THR A 217 -29.94 19.76 2.79
C THR A 217 -28.71 18.98 2.38
N ASN A 218 -27.51 19.49 2.65
CA ASN A 218 -26.24 18.82 2.37
C ASN A 218 -26.07 17.54 3.19
N PHE A 219 -26.48 17.53 4.47
CA PHE A 219 -26.45 16.35 5.31
C PHE A 219 -27.39 15.24 4.76
N PHE A 220 -28.60 15.59 4.38
CA PHE A 220 -29.53 14.61 3.78
C PHE A 220 -29.02 14.12 2.43
N ASN A 221 -28.48 15.00 1.59
CA ASN A 221 -27.85 14.59 0.32
C ASN A 221 -26.71 13.61 0.55
N PHE A 222 -25.85 13.86 1.55
CA PHE A 222 -24.79 12.94 1.95
C PHE A 222 -25.33 11.58 2.41
N MET A 223 -26.45 11.54 3.14
CA MET A 223 -27.08 10.29 3.57
C MET A 223 -27.67 9.49 2.40
N TYR A 224 -28.02 10.13 1.29
CA TYR A 224 -28.46 9.46 0.06
C TYR A 224 -27.32 9.09 -0.87
N ASP A 225 -26.25 9.87 -0.87
CA ASP A 225 -25.10 9.71 -1.73
C ASP A 225 -23.81 9.94 -0.92
N HIS A 226 -23.34 8.86 -0.30
CA HIS A 226 -22.12 8.84 0.51
C HIS A 226 -20.86 9.25 -0.28
N GLY A 227 -20.89 9.11 -1.61
CA GLY A 227 -19.81 9.51 -2.50
C GLY A 227 -19.68 11.02 -2.66
N SER A 228 -20.71 11.80 -2.30
CA SER A 228 -20.72 13.26 -2.49
C SER A 228 -19.52 13.97 -1.81
N MET A 229 -19.11 13.49 -0.62
CA MET A 229 -17.95 14.01 0.09
C MET A 229 -16.59 13.67 -0.57
N MET A 230 -16.60 12.68 -1.47
CA MET A 230 -15.40 12.20 -2.16
C MET A 230 -15.26 12.80 -3.56
N ARG A 231 -16.09 13.79 -3.91
CA ARG A 231 -16.12 14.43 -5.23
C ARG A 231 -15.48 15.80 -5.20
N PHE A 232 -14.85 16.12 -6.32
CA PHE A 232 -14.29 17.42 -6.60
C PHE A 232 -14.38 17.72 -8.11
N THR A 233 -14.26 18.98 -8.48
CA THR A 233 -14.38 19.41 -9.88
C THR A 233 -13.05 19.73 -10.51
N PHE A 234 -13.01 19.76 -11.86
CA PHE A 234 -11.85 20.23 -12.61
C PHE A 234 -11.50 21.67 -12.23
N GLU A 235 -12.51 22.53 -12.15
CA GLU A 235 -12.38 23.94 -11.84
C GLU A 235 -11.73 24.20 -10.47
N GLU A 236 -12.06 23.39 -9.48
CA GLU A 236 -11.46 23.48 -8.14
C GLU A 236 -9.94 23.17 -8.14
N VAL A 237 -9.51 22.22 -8.99
CA VAL A 237 -8.09 21.89 -9.17
C VAL A 237 -7.40 22.93 -10.03
N GLU A 238 -8.07 23.36 -11.13
CA GLU A 238 -7.57 24.38 -12.05
C GLU A 238 -7.31 25.73 -11.35
N GLU A 239 -8.22 26.18 -10.54
CA GLU A 239 -8.09 27.45 -9.78
C GLU A 239 -6.81 27.51 -8.95
N LYS A 240 -6.41 26.35 -8.39
CA LYS A 240 -5.22 26.28 -7.52
C LYS A 240 -3.91 26.02 -8.25
N PHE A 241 -3.95 25.21 -9.30
CA PHE A 241 -2.74 24.67 -9.93
C PHE A 241 -2.56 25.09 -11.40
N GLY A 242 -3.59 25.71 -11.99
CA GLY A 242 -3.64 26.08 -13.41
C GLY A 242 -4.10 24.94 -14.32
N THR A 243 -4.66 25.32 -15.47
CA THR A 243 -5.32 24.42 -16.42
C THR A 243 -4.43 23.26 -16.88
N GLU A 244 -3.17 23.55 -17.25
CA GLU A 244 -2.26 22.53 -17.79
C GLU A 244 -1.92 21.46 -16.76
N LYS A 245 -1.62 21.85 -15.51
CA LYS A 245 -1.27 20.92 -14.43
C LYS A 245 -2.48 20.11 -13.98
N ALA A 246 -3.63 20.77 -13.81
CA ALA A 246 -4.88 20.09 -13.46
C ALA A 246 -5.21 19.01 -14.51
N LYS A 247 -5.17 19.37 -15.78
CA LYS A 247 -5.43 18.43 -16.88
C LYS A 247 -4.43 17.28 -16.91
N ALA A 248 -3.13 17.57 -16.83
CA ALA A 248 -2.08 16.55 -16.87
C ALA A 248 -2.22 15.52 -15.73
N PHE A 249 -2.53 15.99 -14.52
CA PHE A 249 -2.76 15.11 -13.36
C PHE A 249 -4.02 14.25 -13.54
N LEU A 250 -5.14 14.88 -13.87
CA LEU A 250 -6.41 14.19 -14.01
C LEU A 250 -6.41 13.19 -15.18
N ASP A 251 -5.84 13.55 -16.33
CA ASP A 251 -5.70 12.62 -17.47
C ASP A 251 -4.84 11.39 -17.10
N THR A 252 -3.84 11.56 -16.24
CA THR A 252 -2.96 10.48 -15.82
C THR A 252 -3.68 9.50 -14.89
N PHE A 253 -4.45 9.98 -13.91
CA PHE A 253 -4.98 9.17 -12.82
C PHE A 253 -6.47 8.88 -12.90
N THR A 254 -7.15 9.26 -13.99
CA THR A 254 -8.60 9.09 -14.13
C THR A 254 -8.96 7.91 -15.02
N ILE A 255 -10.00 7.19 -14.62
CA ILE A 255 -10.70 6.19 -15.43
C ILE A 255 -12.17 6.61 -15.60
N SER A 256 -12.72 6.29 -16.76
CA SER A 256 -14.17 6.31 -17.01
C SER A 256 -14.67 4.89 -17.15
N ARG A 257 -15.94 4.66 -16.87
CA ARG A 257 -16.56 3.34 -17.06
C ARG A 257 -16.42 2.90 -18.51
N LYS A 258 -15.70 1.80 -18.72
CA LYS A 258 -15.46 1.23 -20.04
C LYS A 258 -15.18 -0.25 -19.91
N GLU A 259 -15.89 -1.06 -20.71
CA GLU A 259 -15.67 -2.50 -20.76
C GLU A 259 -14.22 -2.85 -21.11
N ASN A 260 -13.65 -3.77 -20.32
CA ASN A 260 -12.34 -4.37 -20.55
C ASN A 260 -12.26 -5.78 -19.95
N ASP A 261 -11.09 -6.44 -20.12
CA ASP A 261 -10.86 -7.83 -19.74
C ASP A 261 -10.58 -8.04 -18.23
N PHE A 262 -10.63 -7.01 -17.39
CA PHE A 262 -10.48 -7.16 -15.95
C PHE A 262 -11.60 -8.04 -15.39
N LEU A 263 -11.23 -9.19 -14.84
CA LEU A 263 -12.18 -10.21 -14.40
C LEU A 263 -11.78 -10.88 -13.09
N PHE A 264 -10.53 -11.36 -12.98
CA PHE A 264 -10.09 -12.14 -11.84
C PHE A 264 -9.59 -11.25 -10.70
N TYR A 265 -9.80 -11.70 -9.46
CA TYR A 265 -9.29 -11.05 -8.26
C TYR A 265 -7.77 -10.80 -8.30
N THR A 266 -7.05 -11.68 -8.98
CA THR A 266 -5.60 -11.58 -9.17
C THR A 266 -5.17 -10.75 -10.36
N ASP A 267 -6.09 -10.20 -11.15
CA ASP A 267 -5.74 -9.31 -12.26
C ASP A 267 -5.32 -7.93 -11.73
N LYS A 268 -4.56 -7.18 -12.54
CA LYS A 268 -4.19 -5.80 -12.20
C LYS A 268 -5.44 -4.92 -12.23
N ASN A 269 -5.93 -4.55 -11.06
CA ASN A 269 -7.12 -3.71 -10.93
C ASN A 269 -6.85 -2.30 -11.46
N PRO A 270 -7.62 -1.80 -12.45
CA PRO A 270 -7.40 -0.48 -13.04
C PRO A 270 -7.53 0.67 -12.04
N LEU A 271 -8.39 0.55 -11.03
CA LEU A 271 -8.57 1.56 -9.98
C LEU A 271 -7.37 1.68 -9.03
N LEU A 272 -6.44 0.72 -9.03
CA LEU A 272 -5.20 0.86 -8.25
C LEU A 272 -4.19 1.77 -8.95
N SER A 273 -4.18 1.80 -10.28
CA SER A 273 -3.29 2.67 -11.07
C SER A 273 -3.95 3.99 -11.49
N LYS A 274 -5.29 4.01 -11.62
CA LYS A 274 -6.10 5.18 -11.94
C LYS A 274 -7.25 5.31 -10.93
N PRO A 275 -6.97 5.80 -9.72
CA PRO A 275 -7.93 5.77 -8.59
C PRO A 275 -9.03 6.81 -8.69
N LEU A 276 -8.95 7.77 -9.63
CA LEU A 276 -9.97 8.77 -9.85
C LEU A 276 -10.97 8.27 -10.90
N TYR A 277 -12.25 8.36 -10.59
CA TYR A 277 -13.34 8.04 -11.50
C TYR A 277 -13.99 9.32 -12.01
N LYS A 278 -14.16 9.44 -13.34
CA LYS A 278 -14.85 10.56 -13.96
C LYS A 278 -16.37 10.33 -13.88
N VAL A 279 -17.04 11.11 -13.04
CA VAL A 279 -18.49 11.01 -12.81
C VAL A 279 -19.27 11.59 -13.98
N ILE A 280 -18.99 12.86 -14.27
CA ILE A 280 -19.47 13.62 -15.43
C ILE A 280 -18.32 14.41 -16.03
N GLU A 281 -18.56 15.30 -16.98
CA GLU A 281 -17.50 15.93 -17.77
C GLU A 281 -16.40 16.60 -16.92
N ASN A 282 -16.78 17.34 -15.88
CA ASN A 282 -15.84 18.09 -15.04
C ASN A 282 -15.84 17.63 -13.55
N GLU A 283 -16.46 16.52 -13.23
CA GLU A 283 -16.54 16.02 -11.86
C GLU A 283 -15.85 14.67 -11.71
N TYR A 284 -15.06 14.55 -10.65
CA TYR A 284 -14.24 13.39 -10.34
C TYR A 284 -14.54 12.88 -8.94
N GLN A 285 -14.44 11.58 -8.75
CA GLN A 285 -14.64 10.91 -7.47
C GLN A 285 -13.51 9.94 -7.19
N CYS A 286 -13.15 9.80 -5.92
CA CYS A 286 -12.20 8.79 -5.46
C CYS A 286 -12.86 7.87 -4.43
N MET A 287 -12.56 6.58 -4.47
CA MET A 287 -12.99 5.66 -3.41
C MET A 287 -12.10 5.79 -2.16
N GLU A 288 -10.80 6.07 -2.35
CA GLU A 288 -9.82 6.24 -1.29
C GLU A 288 -8.64 7.09 -1.78
N PHE A 289 -8.45 8.26 -1.19
CA PHE A 289 -7.40 9.18 -1.65
C PHE A 289 -5.99 8.67 -1.40
N LYS A 290 -5.73 7.90 -0.34
CA LYS A 290 -4.43 7.27 -0.11
C LYS A 290 -3.95 6.44 -1.31
N GLN A 291 -4.88 5.81 -2.05
CA GLN A 291 -4.53 5.07 -3.26
C GLN A 291 -3.94 5.96 -4.36
N VAL A 292 -4.28 7.27 -4.38
CA VAL A 292 -3.70 8.22 -5.35
C VAL A 292 -2.20 8.40 -5.09
N ALA A 293 -1.76 8.49 -3.84
CA ALA A 293 -0.33 8.56 -3.50
C ALA A 293 0.42 7.30 -3.98
N HIS A 294 -0.16 6.12 -3.79
CA HIS A 294 0.41 4.86 -4.33
C HIS A 294 0.43 4.85 -5.85
N ALA A 295 -0.63 5.32 -6.51
CA ALA A 295 -0.70 5.41 -7.97
C ALA A 295 0.35 6.37 -8.53
N ILE A 296 0.63 7.50 -7.87
CA ILE A 296 1.72 8.41 -8.24
C ILE A 296 3.06 7.68 -8.17
N TYR A 297 3.36 7.01 -7.05
CA TYR A 297 4.61 6.25 -6.90
C TYR A 297 4.77 5.20 -8.00
N ASP A 298 3.75 4.37 -8.23
CA ASP A 298 3.80 3.30 -9.23
C ASP A 298 3.91 3.84 -10.66
N THR A 299 3.19 4.91 -10.99
CA THR A 299 3.25 5.57 -12.31
C THR A 299 4.65 6.13 -12.60
N LEU A 300 5.24 6.84 -11.64
CA LEU A 300 6.60 7.37 -11.78
C LEU A 300 7.64 6.24 -11.85
N PHE A 301 7.43 5.16 -11.10
CA PHE A 301 8.28 3.99 -11.15
C PHE A 301 8.21 3.28 -12.51
N GLU A 302 7.00 3.02 -13.03
CA GLU A 302 6.78 2.39 -14.34
C GLU A 302 7.35 3.25 -15.48
N PHE A 303 7.16 4.58 -15.41
CA PHE A 303 7.78 5.51 -16.35
C PHE A 303 9.31 5.35 -16.42
N CYS A 304 9.97 5.26 -15.29
CA CYS A 304 11.42 5.07 -15.25
C CYS A 304 11.87 3.73 -15.86
N PHE A 305 10.99 2.74 -15.99
CA PHE A 305 11.30 1.42 -16.57
C PHE A 305 11.10 1.35 -18.10
N ILE A 306 10.54 2.38 -18.73
CA ILE A 306 10.39 2.43 -20.19
C ILE A 306 11.75 2.49 -20.88
N ASN A 307 12.75 3.12 -20.24
CA ASN A 307 14.07 3.36 -20.81
C ASN A 307 15.16 2.77 -19.90
N ASN A 308 16.04 1.93 -20.42
CA ASN A 308 17.09 1.27 -19.66
C ASN A 308 18.02 2.25 -18.92
N LYS A 309 18.39 3.39 -19.53
CA LYS A 309 19.24 4.40 -18.89
C LYS A 309 18.55 5.05 -17.68
N LEU A 310 17.26 5.33 -17.80
CA LEU A 310 16.46 5.91 -16.72
C LEU A 310 16.24 4.89 -15.61
N LYS A 311 16.00 3.62 -15.97
CA LYS A 311 15.91 2.50 -15.04
C LYS A 311 17.18 2.34 -14.22
N GLU A 312 18.35 2.33 -14.86
CA GLU A 312 19.64 2.22 -14.17
C GLU A 312 19.87 3.38 -13.20
N LYS A 313 19.54 4.62 -13.63
CA LYS A 313 19.59 5.79 -12.74
C LYS A 313 18.69 5.63 -11.52
N LEU A 314 17.41 5.24 -11.73
CA LEU A 314 16.49 5.04 -10.63
C LEU A 314 16.97 3.97 -9.65
N LEU A 315 17.45 2.83 -10.16
CA LEU A 315 17.92 1.74 -9.29
C LEU A 315 19.14 2.16 -8.47
N ALA A 316 20.08 2.92 -9.05
CA ALA A 316 21.24 3.46 -8.33
C ALA A 316 20.80 4.48 -7.24
N ILE A 317 19.85 5.37 -7.58
CA ILE A 317 19.28 6.33 -6.62
C ILE A 317 18.60 5.58 -5.47
N ARG A 318 17.74 4.60 -5.80
CA ARG A 318 17.01 3.80 -4.80
C ARG A 318 17.97 3.13 -3.81
N GLY A 319 18.98 2.40 -4.30
CA GLY A 319 19.92 1.73 -3.42
C GLY A 319 20.55 2.69 -2.42
N LYS A 320 21.16 3.77 -2.93
CA LYS A 320 21.85 4.77 -2.08
C LYS A 320 20.91 5.46 -1.09
N LYS A 321 19.75 5.90 -1.55
CA LYS A 321 18.77 6.64 -0.74
C LYS A 321 18.07 5.74 0.28
N PHE A 322 17.91 4.47 -0.05
CA PHE A 322 17.36 3.49 0.87
C PHE A 322 18.28 3.26 2.09
N GLU A 323 19.59 3.13 1.86
CA GLU A 323 20.57 3.06 2.94
C GLU A 323 20.56 4.35 3.79
N ASP A 324 20.48 5.54 3.14
CA ASP A 324 20.40 6.83 3.84
C ASP A 324 19.17 6.87 4.76
N LYS A 325 18.01 6.38 4.28
CA LYS A 325 16.77 6.30 5.10
C LYS A 325 16.93 5.36 6.29
N ILE A 326 17.53 4.20 6.10
CA ILE A 326 17.81 3.28 7.22
C ILE A 326 18.72 3.95 8.25
N ILE A 327 19.75 4.66 7.82
CA ILE A 327 20.64 5.42 8.73
C ILE A 327 19.83 6.44 9.51
N GLU A 328 18.99 7.20 8.85
CA GLU A 328 18.10 8.20 9.49
C GLU A 328 17.22 7.56 10.57
N VAL A 329 16.56 6.45 10.25
CA VAL A 329 15.67 5.73 11.18
C VAL A 329 16.44 5.26 12.43
N PHE A 330 17.61 4.64 12.25
CA PHE A 330 18.45 4.19 13.37
C PHE A 330 19.01 5.38 14.18
N GLN A 331 19.53 6.41 13.53
CA GLN A 331 20.08 7.59 14.21
C GLN A 331 19.00 8.32 15.02
N ASN A 332 17.80 8.45 14.46
CA ASN A 332 16.65 9.02 15.19
C ASN A 332 16.31 8.19 16.42
N PHE A 333 16.33 6.85 16.32
CA PHE A 333 16.06 5.96 17.44
C PHE A 333 17.10 6.07 18.54
N PHE A 334 18.38 6.09 18.18
CA PHE A 334 19.52 6.20 19.13
C PHE A 334 19.88 7.64 19.49
N ASN A 335 19.07 8.65 19.12
CA ASN A 335 19.36 10.07 19.37
C ASN A 335 20.74 10.50 18.88
N ASN A 336 21.14 10.07 17.70
CA ASN A 336 22.44 10.30 17.05
C ASN A 336 23.68 9.82 17.87
N LYS A 337 23.51 8.85 18.77
CA LYS A 337 24.60 8.29 19.57
C LYS A 337 25.32 7.12 18.88
N ALA A 338 24.71 6.51 17.87
CA ALA A 338 25.29 5.38 17.17
C ALA A 338 26.44 5.85 16.24
N ILE A 339 27.59 5.17 16.31
CA ILE A 339 28.63 5.27 15.31
C ILE A 339 28.19 4.44 14.11
N VAL A 340 28.26 5.01 12.90
CA VAL A 340 27.79 4.36 11.66
C VAL A 340 28.96 4.18 10.70
N HIS A 341 29.13 2.95 10.22
CA HIS A 341 29.94 2.65 9.05
C HIS A 341 29.00 2.29 7.91
N LYS A 342 29.07 3.03 6.80
CA LYS A 342 28.22 2.86 5.61
C LYS A 342 29.08 2.44 4.43
N GLY A 343 28.61 1.45 3.65
CA GLY A 343 29.22 1.01 2.40
C GLY A 343 30.70 0.70 2.59
N PHE A 344 31.03 -0.21 3.51
CA PHE A 344 32.40 -0.53 3.87
C PHE A 344 32.77 -1.92 3.37
N TYR A 345 34.08 -2.15 3.29
CA TYR A 345 34.65 -3.45 2.92
C TYR A 345 35.37 -4.08 4.12
N THR A 346 35.16 -5.37 4.30
CA THR A 346 35.90 -6.18 5.28
C THR A 346 37.27 -6.55 4.73
N GLN A 347 38.14 -7.08 5.60
CA GLN A 347 39.49 -7.57 5.20
C GLN A 347 39.45 -8.64 4.10
N ASP A 348 38.32 -9.28 3.87
CA ASP A 348 38.12 -10.31 2.85
C ASP A 348 37.67 -9.71 1.51
N GLY A 349 37.59 -8.36 1.40
CA GLY A 349 37.17 -7.63 0.20
C GLY A 349 35.67 -7.67 -0.10
N HIS A 350 34.84 -8.09 0.87
CA HIS A 350 33.40 -8.11 0.74
C HIS A 350 32.80 -6.78 1.19
N GLU A 351 31.91 -6.26 0.38
CA GLU A 351 31.09 -5.08 0.70
C GLU A 351 30.00 -5.42 1.71
N GLN A 352 29.78 -4.48 2.64
CA GLN A 352 28.75 -4.52 3.66
C GLN A 352 28.00 -3.19 3.64
N ASP A 353 26.69 -3.24 3.82
CA ASP A 353 25.87 -2.04 3.68
C ASP A 353 26.03 -1.10 4.88
N LEU A 354 25.69 -1.55 6.10
CA LEU A 354 25.64 -0.69 7.29
C LEU A 354 26.07 -1.46 8.56
N LEU A 355 26.83 -0.77 9.42
CA LEU A 355 27.14 -1.22 10.77
C LEU A 355 26.90 -0.07 11.75
N PHE A 356 26.00 -0.27 12.72
CA PHE A 356 25.75 0.67 13.80
C PHE A 356 26.35 0.14 15.10
N LEU A 357 27.08 1.00 15.79
CA LEU A 357 27.73 0.69 17.05
C LEU A 357 27.24 1.66 18.13
N VAL A 358 26.62 1.14 19.18
CA VAL A 358 26.05 1.96 20.26
C VAL A 358 26.02 1.18 21.57
N ASP A 359 26.51 1.79 22.65
CA ASP A 359 26.42 1.28 24.03
C ASP A 359 26.82 -0.22 24.18
N GLY A 360 27.89 -0.66 23.51
CA GLY A 360 28.37 -2.04 23.54
C GLY A 360 27.57 -3.02 22.70
N ALA A 361 26.62 -2.55 21.92
CA ALA A 361 25.90 -3.33 20.92
C ALA A 361 26.35 -3.01 19.50
N ALA A 362 26.32 -4.02 18.61
CA ALA A 362 26.56 -3.90 17.19
C ALA A 362 25.32 -4.37 16.41
N PHE A 363 24.80 -3.51 15.54
CA PHE A 363 23.71 -3.85 14.62
C PHE A 363 24.30 -3.90 13.20
N ILE A 364 24.30 -5.10 12.64
CA ILE A 364 24.80 -5.39 11.30
C ILE A 364 23.61 -5.40 10.38
N VAL A 365 23.49 -4.41 9.51
CA VAL A 365 22.27 -4.17 8.74
C VAL A 365 22.55 -4.28 7.25
N GLU A 366 21.82 -5.15 6.58
CA GLU A 366 21.84 -5.31 5.13
C GLU A 366 20.56 -4.71 4.52
N ALA A 367 20.72 -3.84 3.54
CA ALA A 367 19.67 -3.09 2.89
C ALA A 367 19.28 -3.73 1.55
N LYS A 368 18.05 -4.20 1.40
CA LYS A 368 17.56 -4.86 0.19
C LYS A 368 16.45 -4.04 -0.48
N SER A 369 16.82 -3.24 -1.46
CA SER A 369 15.91 -2.34 -2.20
C SER A 369 15.20 -3.00 -3.40
N SER A 370 15.35 -4.32 -3.59
CA SER A 370 14.70 -5.03 -4.69
C SER A 370 13.17 -4.99 -4.58
N LYS A 371 12.49 -4.91 -5.74
CA LYS A 371 11.02 -4.99 -5.78
C LYS A 371 10.58 -6.42 -5.52
N ARG A 372 9.56 -6.59 -4.67
CA ARG A 372 8.90 -7.88 -4.49
C ARG A 372 8.30 -8.33 -5.82
N LYS A 373 8.59 -9.56 -6.22
CA LYS A 373 8.05 -10.14 -7.44
C LYS A 373 6.67 -10.75 -7.18
N GLU A 374 5.72 -10.52 -8.09
CA GLU A 374 4.40 -11.15 -8.01
C GLU A 374 4.52 -12.69 -8.01
N PRO A 375 3.92 -13.40 -7.05
CA PRO A 375 3.96 -14.85 -7.01
C PRO A 375 3.20 -15.44 -8.21
N LYS A 376 3.70 -16.57 -8.74
CA LYS A 376 3.00 -17.27 -9.82
C LYS A 376 1.67 -17.84 -9.32
N ARG A 377 0.63 -17.74 -10.15
CA ARG A 377 -0.72 -18.20 -9.82
C ARG A 377 -0.83 -19.73 -9.71
N ASN A 378 0.00 -20.47 -10.42
CA ASN A 378 0.10 -21.92 -10.29
C ASN A 378 0.97 -22.26 -9.06
N PRO A 379 0.45 -23.00 -8.04
CA PRO A 379 1.17 -23.29 -6.81
C PRO A 379 2.51 -24.01 -7.01
N ASP A 380 2.61 -24.92 -7.98
CA ASP A 380 3.84 -25.67 -8.24
C ASP A 380 4.93 -24.81 -8.88
N ARG A 381 4.54 -23.78 -9.64
CA ARG A 381 5.44 -22.79 -10.20
C ARG A 381 5.73 -21.64 -9.22
N ALA A 382 4.84 -21.40 -8.25
CA ALA A 382 5.00 -20.35 -7.27
C ALA A 382 6.18 -20.62 -6.33
N TYR A 383 6.30 -21.85 -5.83
CA TYR A 383 7.31 -22.22 -4.85
C TYR A 383 8.75 -21.95 -5.32
N PRO A 384 9.24 -22.50 -6.46
CA PRO A 384 10.61 -22.19 -6.90
C PRO A 384 10.83 -20.71 -7.20
N PHE A 385 9.78 -19.99 -7.63
CA PHE A 385 9.87 -18.56 -7.88
C PHE A 385 9.98 -17.75 -6.58
N ILE A 386 9.23 -18.12 -5.54
CA ILE A 386 9.30 -17.53 -4.22
C ILE A 386 10.68 -17.75 -3.59
N ILE A 387 11.19 -19.01 -3.65
CA ILE A 387 12.53 -19.35 -3.16
C ILE A 387 13.60 -18.50 -3.87
N ALA A 388 13.56 -18.43 -5.20
CA ALA A 388 14.54 -17.64 -5.94
C ALA A 388 14.53 -16.16 -5.50
N ASN A 389 13.34 -15.58 -5.29
CA ASN A 389 13.21 -14.20 -4.83
C ASN A 389 13.68 -14.03 -3.36
N PHE A 390 13.38 -14.99 -2.50
CA PHE A 390 13.84 -15.04 -1.12
C PHE A 390 15.37 -15.13 -1.04
N ASN A 391 15.97 -16.03 -1.83
CA ASN A 391 17.41 -16.24 -1.85
C ASN A 391 18.19 -15.01 -2.38
N GLU A 392 17.66 -14.33 -3.41
CA GLU A 392 18.23 -13.09 -3.94
C GLU A 392 18.19 -11.92 -2.95
N THR A 393 17.30 -11.97 -1.97
CA THR A 393 17.07 -10.87 -1.02
C THR A 393 17.43 -11.26 0.41
N ILE A 394 16.65 -12.10 1.05
CA ILE A 394 16.75 -12.36 2.50
C ILE A 394 17.94 -13.28 2.80
N GLN A 395 18.07 -14.42 2.09
CA GLN A 395 19.20 -15.33 2.30
C GLN A 395 20.53 -14.63 2.02
N LYS A 396 20.65 -13.97 0.86
CA LYS A 396 21.86 -13.21 0.52
C LYS A 396 22.16 -12.10 1.53
N GLY A 397 21.13 -11.42 2.04
CA GLY A 397 21.30 -10.41 3.09
C GLY A 397 21.82 -11.02 4.39
N TYR A 398 21.29 -12.17 4.77
CA TYR A 398 21.76 -12.91 5.94
C TYR A 398 23.22 -13.35 5.79
N ASP A 399 23.58 -13.95 4.66
CA ASP A 399 24.97 -14.39 4.39
C ASP A 399 25.98 -13.24 4.43
N GLN A 400 25.56 -12.06 3.95
CA GLN A 400 26.37 -10.85 4.02
C GLN A 400 26.53 -10.37 5.48
N ALA A 401 25.44 -10.27 6.23
CA ALA A 401 25.48 -9.85 7.62
C ALA A 401 26.27 -10.84 8.51
N TYR A 402 26.13 -12.14 8.25
CA TYR A 402 26.81 -13.19 9.02
C TYR A 402 28.34 -13.07 8.93
N ARG A 403 28.92 -12.72 7.78
CA ARG A 403 30.38 -12.53 7.64
C ARG A 403 30.93 -11.51 8.65
N VAL A 404 30.19 -10.46 8.92
CA VAL A 404 30.56 -9.48 9.94
C VAL A 404 30.26 -10.02 11.33
N LYS A 405 29.09 -10.62 11.54
CA LYS A 405 28.67 -11.19 12.83
C LYS A 405 29.63 -12.26 13.33
N GLU A 406 30.15 -13.10 12.43
CA GLU A 406 31.14 -14.11 12.74
C GLU A 406 32.38 -13.50 13.41
N LYS A 407 32.84 -12.32 12.98
CA LYS A 407 33.97 -11.62 13.61
C LYS A 407 33.68 -11.21 15.06
N PHE A 408 32.41 -10.88 15.37
CA PHE A 408 31.99 -10.59 16.74
C PHE A 408 31.85 -11.88 17.58
N LEU A 409 31.33 -12.97 16.99
CA LEU A 409 31.23 -14.28 17.64
C LEU A 409 32.60 -14.79 18.07
N ASN A 410 33.56 -14.70 17.16
CA ASN A 410 34.93 -15.16 17.38
C ASN A 410 35.82 -14.15 18.14
N LYS A 411 35.28 -12.97 18.50
CA LYS A 411 36.02 -11.87 19.15
C LYS A 411 37.28 -11.44 18.38
N GLU A 412 37.21 -11.52 17.05
CA GLU A 412 38.32 -11.14 16.15
C GLU A 412 38.35 -9.62 15.94
N ILE A 413 39.46 -9.12 15.37
CA ILE A 413 39.52 -7.74 14.89
C ILE A 413 38.83 -7.66 13.54
N LEU A 414 37.78 -6.80 13.43
CA LEU A 414 37.17 -6.46 12.17
C LEU A 414 37.86 -5.25 11.56
N LYS A 415 38.61 -5.47 10.45
CA LYS A 415 39.23 -4.39 9.71
C LYS A 415 38.26 -3.82 8.68
N ILE A 416 38.05 -2.53 8.75
CA ILE A 416 37.07 -1.79 7.91
C ILE A 416 37.87 -0.94 6.91
N TYR A 417 37.52 -1.07 5.63
CA TYR A 417 38.09 -0.34 4.51
C TYR A 417 37.03 0.41 3.73
N LYS A 418 37.46 1.50 3.04
CA LYS A 418 36.55 2.31 2.23
C LYS A 418 36.38 1.75 0.81
N ASP A 419 37.28 0.92 0.35
CA ASP A 419 37.30 0.41 -1.03
C ASP A 419 37.63 -1.09 -1.09
N GLN A 420 37.15 -1.73 -2.16
CA GLN A 420 37.33 -3.16 -2.41
C GLN A 420 38.81 -3.59 -2.54
N LYS A 421 39.68 -2.68 -2.96
CA LYS A 421 41.11 -2.98 -3.10
C LYS A 421 41.86 -2.96 -1.77
N LEU A 422 41.15 -2.66 -0.67
CA LEU A 422 41.66 -2.60 0.71
C LEU A 422 42.83 -1.61 0.86
N GLN A 423 42.83 -0.55 0.06
CA GLN A 423 43.91 0.47 0.08
C GLN A 423 43.63 1.56 1.12
N ASN A 424 42.36 1.89 1.34
CA ASN A 424 41.94 2.94 2.25
C ASN A 424 41.36 2.33 3.53
N HIS A 425 42.27 2.00 4.46
CA HIS A 425 41.89 1.51 5.79
C HIS A 425 41.21 2.60 6.61
N ILE A 426 40.09 2.27 7.28
CA ILE A 426 39.34 3.18 8.12
C ILE A 426 39.67 2.92 9.60
N ILE A 427 39.45 1.67 10.06
CA ILE A 427 39.61 1.31 11.48
C ILE A 427 39.83 -0.19 11.68
N ASP A 428 40.54 -0.53 12.74
CA ASP A 428 40.63 -1.88 13.34
C ASP A 428 39.63 -1.94 14.51
N LEU A 429 38.43 -2.46 14.27
CA LEU A 429 37.37 -2.56 15.29
C LEU A 429 37.65 -3.77 16.18
N LYS A 430 37.80 -3.52 17.48
CA LYS A 430 37.95 -4.58 18.50
C LYS A 430 36.61 -5.13 18.89
N THR A 431 36.14 -6.20 18.22
CA THR A 431 34.80 -6.77 18.41
C THR A 431 34.54 -7.28 19.81
N LYS A 432 35.61 -7.66 20.55
CA LYS A 432 35.51 -8.06 21.98
C LYS A 432 34.93 -6.98 22.92
N ASN A 433 34.90 -5.73 22.47
CA ASN A 433 34.32 -4.63 23.25
C ASN A 433 32.79 -4.59 23.14
N TYR A 434 32.20 -5.42 22.29
CA TYR A 434 30.75 -5.51 22.08
C TYR A 434 30.24 -6.83 22.63
N HIS A 435 29.17 -6.78 23.40
CA HIS A 435 28.58 -7.95 24.08
C HIS A 435 27.26 -8.40 23.46
N SER A 436 26.66 -7.55 22.60
CA SER A 436 25.43 -7.84 21.85
C SER A 436 25.63 -7.51 20.39
N TYR A 437 25.28 -8.43 19.50
CA TYR A 437 25.39 -8.23 18.05
C TYR A 437 24.25 -8.90 17.34
N PHE A 438 23.63 -8.13 16.42
CA PHE A 438 22.38 -8.49 15.75
C PHE A 438 22.53 -8.35 14.23
N SER A 439 22.09 -9.36 13.50
CA SER A 439 21.91 -9.29 12.06
C SER A 439 20.50 -8.81 11.74
N ILE A 440 20.38 -7.76 10.95
CA ILE A 440 19.09 -7.18 10.54
C ILE A 440 19.08 -7.07 9.01
N ILE A 441 18.01 -7.58 8.39
CA ILE A 441 17.80 -7.46 6.95
C ILE A 441 16.63 -6.51 6.75
N VAL A 442 16.92 -5.30 6.28
CA VAL A 442 15.90 -4.30 6.01
C VAL A 442 15.53 -4.35 4.54
N THR A 443 14.25 -4.57 4.26
CA THR A 443 13.72 -4.59 2.89
C THR A 443 12.94 -3.32 2.59
N GLN A 444 12.99 -2.88 1.33
CA GLN A 444 12.18 -1.76 0.85
C GLN A 444 10.71 -2.13 0.79
N GLU A 445 10.42 -3.35 0.40
CA GLU A 445 9.06 -3.88 0.29
C GLU A 445 8.88 -5.08 1.23
N VAL A 446 7.68 -5.22 1.78
CA VAL A 446 7.35 -6.31 2.70
C VAL A 446 7.12 -7.60 1.92
N PHE A 447 7.79 -8.68 2.31
CA PHE A 447 7.65 -10.01 1.71
C PHE A 447 6.50 -10.83 2.34
N GLY A 448 5.81 -10.27 3.33
CA GLY A 448 4.71 -10.91 4.02
C GLY A 448 5.17 -12.03 4.96
N TYR A 449 4.38 -13.11 5.05
CA TYR A 449 4.61 -14.19 5.99
C TYR A 449 6.04 -14.78 5.96
N ILE A 450 6.62 -14.98 4.78
CA ILE A 450 7.97 -15.53 4.63
C ILE A 450 9.09 -14.63 5.16
N GLN A 451 8.79 -13.37 5.46
CA GLN A 451 9.70 -12.43 6.11
C GLN A 451 9.55 -12.45 7.64
N ILE A 452 8.36 -12.83 8.12
CA ILE A 452 8.06 -12.94 9.55
C ILE A 452 8.55 -14.27 10.09
N ASP A 453 8.24 -15.37 9.40
CA ASP A 453 8.71 -16.71 9.72
C ASP A 453 9.77 -17.16 8.72
N LEU A 454 11.02 -17.02 9.11
CA LEU A 454 12.18 -17.37 8.27
C LEU A 454 12.52 -18.86 8.34
N SER A 455 11.95 -19.61 9.29
CA SER A 455 12.36 -21.00 9.59
C SER A 455 12.11 -21.98 8.44
N GLU A 456 11.14 -21.69 7.58
CA GLU A 456 10.80 -22.55 6.44
C GLU A 456 11.78 -22.43 5.26
N LEU A 457 12.46 -21.29 5.12
CA LEU A 457 13.26 -20.99 3.93
C LEU A 457 14.70 -20.60 4.20
N LEU A 458 14.98 -19.94 5.35
CA LEU A 458 16.32 -19.45 5.63
C LEU A 458 17.24 -20.56 6.11
N GLU A 459 18.34 -20.74 5.40
CA GLU A 459 19.46 -21.58 5.83
C GLU A 459 20.38 -20.74 6.72
N ILE A 460 20.49 -21.12 8.00
CA ILE A 460 21.36 -20.44 8.98
C ILE A 460 22.59 -21.28 9.27
N TRP A 461 23.68 -20.62 9.66
CA TRP A 461 24.90 -21.25 10.15
C TRP A 461 24.64 -21.88 11.53
N GLU A 462 25.32 -23.01 11.82
CA GLU A 462 25.07 -23.82 13.04
C GLU A 462 25.19 -23.02 14.35
N ASP A 463 26.07 -22.03 14.38
CA ASP A 463 26.36 -21.21 15.57
C ASP A 463 25.57 -19.90 15.61
N ASP A 464 24.57 -19.71 14.72
CA ASP A 464 23.86 -18.46 14.61
C ASP A 464 22.36 -18.57 14.95
N THR A 465 21.75 -17.42 15.16
CA THR A 465 20.31 -17.22 15.38
C THR A 465 19.68 -16.57 14.16
N PHE A 466 18.37 -16.76 13.97
CA PHE A 466 17.65 -16.09 12.90
C PHE A 466 17.85 -14.58 12.96
N PRO A 467 18.16 -13.93 11.82
CA PRO A 467 18.22 -12.48 11.75
C PRO A 467 16.83 -11.88 11.91
N TRP A 468 16.77 -10.62 12.28
CA TRP A 468 15.53 -9.87 12.16
C TRP A 468 15.36 -9.36 10.73
N SER A 469 14.35 -9.85 10.01
CA SER A 469 13.98 -9.35 8.69
C SER A 469 12.74 -8.49 8.78
N VAL A 470 12.80 -7.24 8.24
CA VAL A 470 11.75 -6.24 8.45
C VAL A 470 11.66 -5.27 7.26
N GLY A 471 10.44 -4.83 6.92
CA GLY A 471 10.22 -3.71 6.01
C GLY A 471 10.65 -2.38 6.64
N VAL A 472 11.19 -1.45 5.86
CA VAL A 472 11.67 -0.16 6.39
C VAL A 472 10.55 0.67 7.02
N ASP A 473 9.35 0.60 6.47
CA ASP A 473 8.18 1.33 6.98
C ASP A 473 7.77 0.79 8.36
N ASP A 474 7.77 -0.53 8.52
CA ASP A 474 7.48 -1.19 9.81
C ASP A 474 8.57 -0.92 10.84
N LEU A 475 9.84 -0.95 10.41
CA LEU A 475 10.99 -0.61 11.26
C LEU A 475 10.88 0.82 11.81
N GLU A 476 10.54 1.78 10.96
CA GLU A 476 10.35 3.18 11.34
C GLU A 476 9.24 3.34 12.36
N VAL A 477 8.07 2.75 12.09
CA VAL A 477 6.90 2.79 13.00
C VAL A 477 7.24 2.17 14.35
N LEU A 478 7.88 1.00 14.35
CA LEU A 478 8.29 0.34 15.60
C LEU A 478 9.25 1.22 16.42
N PHE A 479 10.26 1.80 15.78
CA PHE A 479 11.23 2.65 16.47
C PHE A 479 10.60 3.94 17.00
N LEU A 480 9.67 4.54 16.28
CA LEU A 480 8.90 5.69 16.76
C LEU A 480 8.05 5.33 17.98
N PHE A 481 7.37 4.18 17.95
CA PHE A 481 6.57 3.68 19.08
C PHE A 481 7.43 3.41 20.31
N LEU A 482 8.56 2.70 20.17
CA LEU A 482 9.47 2.41 21.26
C LEU A 482 10.11 3.69 21.85
N LYS A 483 10.39 4.67 21.01
CA LYS A 483 10.94 5.96 21.46
C LYS A 483 9.90 6.78 22.25
N LYS A 484 8.63 6.70 21.87
CA LYS A 484 7.53 7.36 22.58
C LYS A 484 7.27 6.71 23.95
N SER A 485 7.26 5.39 24.00
CA SER A 485 7.03 4.63 25.26
C SER A 485 8.14 4.88 26.31
N ARG A 486 9.40 5.03 25.87
CA ARG A 486 10.52 5.38 26.77
C ARG A 486 10.43 6.79 27.39
N LYS A 487 9.65 7.71 26.80
CA LYS A 487 9.46 9.07 27.34
C LYS A 487 8.32 9.14 28.35
N SER A 488 7.48 8.10 28.41
CA SER A 488 6.33 8.02 29.33
C SER A 488 6.61 7.21 30.60
N THR A 489 7.78 6.61 30.71
CA THR A 489 8.34 6.00 31.93
C THR A 489 9.45 6.86 32.49
#